data_48dec28149ee1fdb360bbd638c37548b
#
_entry.id   48dec28149ee1fdb360bbd638c37548b
#
_cell.length_a   1.000
_cell.length_b   1.000
_cell.length_c   1.000
_cell.angle_alpha   90.00
_cell.angle_beta   90.00
_cell.angle_gamma   90.00
#
_symmetry.space_group_name_H-M   'P 1'
#
loop_
_entity.id
_entity.type
_entity.pdbx_description
1 polymer ?
#
loop_
_entity_poly.entity_id
_entity_poly.type
_entity_poly.pdbx_seq_one_letter_code
_entity_poly.pdbx_strand_id
1 'polypeptide(L)'
;RLRRQRQMCIRDSHKGEKKSAAEVIMTQLHAGGKFDHNSYKVSGGLHGVGVSVVNALSEKLELEINRDGKKYFIEFKNGESKSPLKVIGKSKNSGTQITFLPSKEIFSSIKFNPNILIKRMRELAFLNKGIKILLVDDSQKKEKTSEFKYDGGVLEFVEFLDEKREKLQNKNGNDLFKKAVYIEGNKNNIELECALKWNAGYSEDIFPYTNNIHQKDGGTHLLLSLIHI
;
A
#
# COMPACT_ATOMS: atom_id res chain seq x y z
N ARG A 1 -1.15 -4.11 18.05
CA ARG A 1 -1.24 -5.52 17.59
C ARG A 1 -0.65 -5.73 16.19
N LEU A 2 -0.81 -4.83 15.23
CA LEU A 2 -0.19 -4.91 13.89
C LEU A 2 1.35 -4.96 13.90
N ARG A 3 2.01 -4.38 14.90
CA ARG A 3 3.47 -4.46 15.07
C ARG A 3 3.97 -5.85 15.39
N ARG A 4 3.22 -6.68 16.11
CA ARG A 4 3.62 -8.05 16.46
C ARG A 4 3.63 -8.98 15.25
N GLN A 5 2.71 -8.85 14.31
CA GLN A 5 2.60 -9.72 13.15
C GLN A 5 3.71 -9.50 12.11
N ARG A 6 4.09 -8.25 11.84
CA ARG A 6 5.29 -7.94 11.03
C ARG A 6 6.57 -8.52 11.62
N GLN A 7 6.57 -8.78 12.90
CA GLN A 7 7.73 -9.30 13.61
C GLN A 7 7.90 -10.82 13.50
N MET A 8 6.84 -11.59 13.31
CA MET A 8 6.91 -13.07 13.31
C MET A 8 7.51 -13.64 12.02
N CYS A 9 7.25 -13.03 10.87
CA CYS A 9 7.61 -13.62 9.57
C CYS A 9 9.09 -13.50 9.18
N ILE A 10 9.87 -12.65 9.81
CA ILE A 10 11.21 -12.29 9.30
C ILE A 10 12.34 -13.08 9.98
N ARG A 11 12.12 -13.64 11.15
CA ARG A 11 13.16 -14.29 11.96
C ARG A 11 13.12 -15.81 11.93
N ASP A 12 11.93 -16.40 11.74
CA ASP A 12 11.76 -17.82 11.94
C ASP A 12 12.33 -18.60 10.75
N SER A 13 13.06 -19.67 11.01
CA SER A 13 13.39 -20.64 9.98
C SER A 13 12.11 -21.34 9.52
N HIS A 14 11.85 -21.37 8.24
CA HIS A 14 10.75 -22.17 7.69
C HIS A 14 11.01 -23.63 8.01
N LYS A 15 10.11 -24.27 8.75
CA LYS A 15 10.30 -25.62 9.28
C LYS A 15 10.59 -26.70 8.22
N GLY A 16 10.35 -26.44 6.93
CA GLY A 16 10.57 -27.36 5.82
C GLY A 16 11.81 -27.09 4.96
N GLU A 17 12.36 -25.88 4.93
CA GLU A 17 13.34 -25.50 3.88
C GLU A 17 14.73 -25.13 4.35
N LYS A 18 15.05 -25.19 5.64
CA LYS A 18 16.35 -24.77 6.22
C LYS A 18 16.78 -23.35 5.86
N LYS A 19 15.86 -22.51 5.37
CA LYS A 19 16.04 -21.11 4.98
C LYS A 19 15.41 -20.16 5.98
N SER A 20 15.87 -18.92 6.05
CA SER A 20 15.22 -17.89 6.86
C SER A 20 13.84 -17.55 6.28
N ALA A 21 12.86 -17.19 7.12
CA ALA A 21 11.56 -16.75 6.64
C ALA A 21 11.67 -15.52 5.71
N ALA A 22 12.64 -14.63 5.95
CA ALA A 22 12.92 -13.51 5.08
C ALA A 22 13.32 -13.95 3.67
N GLU A 23 14.19 -14.94 3.55
CA GLU A 23 14.60 -15.50 2.26
C GLU A 23 13.43 -16.18 1.54
N VAL A 24 12.65 -16.99 2.26
CA VAL A 24 11.47 -17.68 1.71
C VAL A 24 10.44 -16.67 1.17
N ILE A 25 10.10 -15.62 1.94
CA ILE A 25 9.13 -14.59 1.52
C ILE A 25 9.63 -13.83 0.28
N MET A 26 10.92 -13.61 0.15
CA MET A 26 11.50 -12.89 -0.98
C MET A 26 11.68 -13.74 -2.23
N THR A 27 11.79 -15.07 -2.11
CA THR A 27 12.11 -15.96 -3.25
C THR A 27 10.97 -16.87 -3.66
N GLN A 28 9.97 -17.09 -2.79
CA GLN A 28 8.86 -17.98 -3.09
C GLN A 28 7.55 -17.23 -3.27
N LEU A 29 6.78 -17.63 -4.27
CA LEU A 29 5.41 -17.15 -4.46
C LEU A 29 4.52 -17.77 -3.37
N HIS A 30 3.54 -17.00 -2.92
CA HIS A 30 2.54 -17.44 -1.93
C HIS A 30 3.09 -17.80 -0.53
N ALA A 31 4.34 -17.47 -0.24
CA ALA A 31 4.98 -17.78 1.05
C ALA A 31 4.62 -16.79 2.19
N GLY A 32 3.80 -15.78 1.92
CA GLY A 32 3.40 -14.78 2.92
C GLY A 32 2.27 -15.28 3.82
N GLY A 33 2.26 -14.82 5.10
CA GLY A 33 1.21 -15.14 6.09
C GLY A 33 -0.17 -14.51 5.81
N LYS A 34 -0.43 -14.02 4.59
CA LYS A 34 -1.68 -13.37 4.20
C LYS A 34 -2.86 -14.33 4.07
N PHE A 35 -2.61 -15.62 4.02
CA PHE A 35 -3.63 -16.68 3.98
C PHE A 35 -4.14 -17.08 5.36
N ASP A 36 -3.54 -16.59 6.43
CA ASP A 36 -4.04 -16.79 7.79
C ASP A 36 -5.02 -15.66 8.15
N HIS A 37 -6.31 -15.97 8.17
CA HIS A 37 -7.40 -15.04 8.50
C HIS A 37 -7.24 -14.36 9.87
N ASN A 38 -6.49 -14.95 10.79
CA ASN A 38 -6.23 -14.40 12.12
C ASN A 38 -5.07 -13.38 12.11
N SER A 39 -4.28 -13.33 11.03
CA SER A 39 -3.05 -12.54 10.96
C SER A 39 -3.22 -11.17 10.32
N TYR A 40 -4.22 -10.98 9.45
CA TYR A 40 -4.43 -9.72 8.73
C TYR A 40 -5.93 -9.36 8.67
N LYS A 41 -6.30 -8.22 9.26
CA LYS A 41 -7.66 -7.67 9.14
C LYS A 41 -7.95 -7.15 7.73
N VAL A 42 -6.98 -6.45 7.15
CA VAL A 42 -7.03 -5.93 5.78
C VAL A 42 -5.68 -6.15 5.12
N SER A 43 -5.65 -6.83 4.00
CA SER A 43 -4.44 -7.12 3.24
C SER A 43 -4.60 -6.59 1.81
N GLY A 44 -3.85 -5.53 1.48
CA GLY A 44 -3.73 -5.09 0.08
C GLY A 44 -2.99 -6.16 -0.74
N GLY A 45 -3.74 -6.93 -1.53
CA GLY A 45 -3.22 -8.04 -2.35
C GLY A 45 -3.52 -9.41 -1.75
N LEU A 46 -4.24 -10.22 -2.52
CA LEU A 46 -4.72 -11.54 -2.11
C LEU A 46 -3.68 -12.66 -2.29
N HIS A 47 -2.62 -12.45 -3.07
CA HIS A 47 -1.79 -13.54 -3.57
C HIS A 47 -0.46 -13.72 -2.82
N GLY A 48 -0.06 -12.80 -1.95
CA GLY A 48 1.22 -12.90 -1.21
C GLY A 48 2.48 -12.90 -2.10
N VAL A 49 2.39 -12.35 -3.32
CA VAL A 49 3.47 -12.41 -4.33
C VAL A 49 4.18 -11.06 -4.54
N GLY A 50 3.68 -9.94 -4.01
CA GLY A 50 4.18 -8.61 -4.38
C GLY A 50 5.68 -8.42 -4.16
N VAL A 51 6.21 -8.86 -3.02
CA VAL A 51 7.63 -8.68 -2.67
C VAL A 51 8.52 -9.64 -3.44
N SER A 52 8.12 -10.90 -3.61
CA SER A 52 8.86 -11.89 -4.40
C SER A 52 8.92 -11.54 -5.87
N VAL A 53 7.85 -10.94 -6.43
CA VAL A 53 7.85 -10.43 -7.80
C VAL A 53 8.81 -9.25 -7.95
N VAL A 54 8.84 -8.29 -7.00
CA VAL A 54 9.81 -7.19 -7.03
C VAL A 54 11.24 -7.74 -7.02
N ASN A 55 11.52 -8.75 -6.20
CA ASN A 55 12.83 -9.39 -6.16
C ASN A 55 13.18 -10.06 -7.50
N ALA A 56 12.27 -10.85 -8.07
CA ALA A 56 12.48 -11.54 -9.34
C ALA A 56 12.71 -10.59 -10.52
N LEU A 57 12.10 -9.41 -10.51
CA LEU A 57 12.23 -8.38 -11.54
C LEU A 57 13.40 -7.39 -11.29
N SER A 58 14.20 -7.62 -10.24
CA SER A 58 15.31 -6.75 -9.87
C SER A 58 16.65 -7.38 -10.25
N GLU A 59 17.53 -6.60 -10.87
CA GLU A 59 18.93 -6.95 -11.07
C GLU A 59 19.65 -7.13 -9.73
N LYS A 60 19.33 -6.26 -8.75
CA LYS A 60 19.84 -6.29 -7.40
C LYS A 60 18.75 -5.90 -6.40
N LEU A 61 18.66 -6.63 -5.29
CA LEU A 61 17.84 -6.25 -4.17
C LEU A 61 18.56 -6.51 -2.85
N GLU A 62 18.53 -5.53 -1.96
CA GLU A 62 19.10 -5.58 -0.61
C GLU A 62 17.97 -5.46 0.40
N LEU A 63 17.97 -6.34 1.38
CA LEU A 63 17.00 -6.36 2.47
C LEU A 63 17.74 -6.22 3.79
N GLU A 64 17.48 -5.14 4.51
CA GLU A 64 17.92 -4.90 5.87
C GLU A 64 16.75 -5.01 6.85
N ILE A 65 16.99 -5.71 7.95
CA ILE A 65 15.97 -5.90 8.99
C ILE A 65 16.57 -5.52 10.33
N ASN A 66 15.95 -4.53 10.98
CA ASN A 66 16.29 -4.12 12.33
C ASN A 66 15.28 -4.71 13.31
N ARG A 67 15.72 -5.64 14.18
CA ARG A 67 14.86 -6.33 15.11
C ARG A 67 15.63 -6.91 16.29
N ASP A 68 15.00 -6.91 17.47
CA ASP A 68 15.54 -7.52 18.71
C ASP A 68 16.99 -7.06 19.01
N GLY A 69 17.27 -5.78 18.79
CA GLY A 69 18.59 -5.20 19.04
C GLY A 69 19.65 -5.52 17.99
N LYS A 70 19.30 -6.24 16.92
CA LYS A 70 20.22 -6.66 15.87
C LYS A 70 19.81 -6.12 14.51
N LYS A 71 20.81 -5.92 13.65
CA LYS A 71 20.67 -5.57 12.24
C LYS A 71 21.02 -6.78 11.39
N TYR A 72 20.07 -7.26 10.60
CA TYR A 72 20.21 -8.38 9.69
C TYR A 72 20.27 -7.87 8.25
N PHE A 73 20.99 -8.59 7.39
CA PHE A 73 21.15 -8.24 5.98
C PHE A 73 21.15 -9.49 5.09
N ILE A 74 20.52 -9.37 3.94
CA ILE A 74 20.55 -10.37 2.87
C ILE A 74 20.50 -9.65 1.52
N GLU A 75 21.27 -10.13 0.55
CA GLU A 75 21.33 -9.61 -0.82
C GLU A 75 20.83 -10.65 -1.80
N PHE A 76 20.06 -10.16 -2.80
CA PHE A 76 19.54 -10.95 -3.90
C PHE A 76 20.05 -10.39 -5.21
N LYS A 77 20.22 -11.27 -6.20
CA LYS A 77 20.53 -10.93 -7.59
C LYS A 77 19.62 -11.72 -8.52
N ASN A 78 18.90 -11.04 -9.40
CA ASN A 78 17.95 -11.66 -10.32
C ASN A 78 16.98 -12.64 -9.64
N GLY A 79 16.47 -12.26 -8.45
CA GLY A 79 15.52 -13.05 -7.67
C GLY A 79 16.14 -14.10 -6.74
N GLU A 80 17.42 -14.45 -6.88
CA GLU A 80 18.08 -15.48 -6.09
C GLU A 80 18.93 -14.89 -4.95
N SER A 81 18.96 -15.55 -3.79
CA SER A 81 19.79 -15.10 -2.67
C SER A 81 21.27 -15.41 -2.91
N LYS A 82 22.14 -14.41 -2.76
CA LYS A 82 23.59 -14.59 -2.84
C LYS A 82 24.21 -15.20 -1.59
N SER A 83 23.55 -15.03 -0.45
CA SER A 83 24.04 -15.51 0.83
C SER A 83 22.88 -15.64 1.82
N PRO A 84 22.97 -16.50 2.82
CA PRO A 84 21.97 -16.58 3.87
C PRO A 84 21.87 -15.25 4.64
N LEU A 85 20.75 -15.05 5.36
CA LEU A 85 20.54 -13.89 6.23
C LEU A 85 21.66 -13.82 7.29
N LYS A 86 22.36 -12.69 7.35
CA LYS A 86 23.50 -12.47 8.27
C LYS A 86 23.20 -11.34 9.25
N VAL A 87 23.74 -11.46 10.46
CA VAL A 87 23.77 -10.33 11.41
C VAL A 87 24.97 -9.46 11.06
N ILE A 88 24.72 -8.19 10.73
CA ILE A 88 25.74 -7.22 10.35
C ILE A 88 26.02 -6.16 11.42
N GLY A 89 25.22 -6.11 12.49
CA GLY A 89 25.42 -5.12 13.56
C GLY A 89 24.31 -5.14 14.61
N LYS A 90 24.38 -4.13 15.47
CA LYS A 90 23.34 -3.83 16.47
C LYS A 90 22.46 -2.69 15.99
N SER A 91 21.18 -2.70 16.33
CA SER A 91 20.23 -1.62 16.02
C SER A 91 19.33 -1.33 17.23
N LYS A 92 19.16 -0.06 17.56
CA LYS A 92 18.18 0.38 18.57
C LYS A 92 16.76 0.51 17.99
N ASN A 93 16.65 0.61 16.66
CA ASN A 93 15.39 0.80 15.97
C ASN A 93 14.81 -0.54 15.50
N SER A 94 13.50 -0.59 15.30
CA SER A 94 12.81 -1.71 14.67
C SER A 94 12.24 -1.27 13.33
N GLY A 95 12.46 -2.05 12.27
CA GLY A 95 11.96 -1.76 10.94
C GLY A 95 12.61 -2.59 9.86
N THR A 96 12.13 -2.41 8.63
CA THR A 96 12.63 -3.10 7.44
C THR A 96 12.93 -2.06 6.36
N GLN A 97 14.09 -2.20 5.73
CA GLN A 97 14.50 -1.41 4.57
C GLN A 97 14.73 -2.33 3.39
N ILE A 98 14.16 -1.97 2.24
CA ILE A 98 14.36 -2.67 0.97
C ILE A 98 14.92 -1.66 -0.02
N THR A 99 16.06 -2.00 -0.60
CA THR A 99 16.68 -1.25 -1.70
C THR A 99 16.73 -2.15 -2.91
N PHE A 100 16.23 -1.70 -4.05
CA PHE A 100 16.22 -2.51 -5.25
C PHE A 100 16.52 -1.71 -6.51
N LEU A 101 17.11 -2.37 -7.48
CA LEU A 101 17.39 -1.87 -8.82
C LEU A 101 16.63 -2.72 -9.83
N PRO A 102 15.63 -2.17 -10.55
CA PRO A 102 14.91 -2.92 -11.58
C PRO A 102 15.86 -3.41 -12.69
N SER A 103 15.59 -4.60 -13.21
CA SER A 103 16.42 -5.20 -14.26
C SER A 103 16.24 -4.49 -15.61
N LYS A 104 17.35 -4.07 -16.22
CA LYS A 104 17.37 -3.49 -17.56
C LYS A 104 17.09 -4.52 -18.65
N GLU A 105 17.24 -5.80 -18.37
CA GLU A 105 16.94 -6.88 -19.30
C GLU A 105 15.42 -7.10 -19.43
N ILE A 106 14.66 -6.75 -18.37
CA ILE A 106 13.21 -6.93 -18.31
C ILE A 106 12.47 -5.63 -18.68
N PHE A 107 12.96 -4.49 -18.19
CA PHE A 107 12.30 -3.20 -18.35
C PHE A 107 13.02 -2.33 -19.39
N SER A 108 12.29 -1.80 -20.34
CA SER A 108 12.80 -0.84 -21.33
C SER A 108 13.25 0.48 -20.69
N SER A 109 12.71 0.84 -19.53
CA SER A 109 13.13 1.97 -18.73
C SER A 109 13.04 1.64 -17.23
N ILE A 110 14.10 1.93 -16.50
CA ILE A 110 14.16 1.76 -15.03
C ILE A 110 13.94 3.07 -14.28
N LYS A 111 13.57 4.16 -14.98
CA LYS A 111 13.28 5.46 -14.36
C LYS A 111 11.87 5.45 -13.81
N PHE A 112 11.72 5.77 -12.53
CA PHE A 112 10.42 5.96 -11.91
C PHE A 112 9.82 7.31 -12.28
N ASN A 113 8.50 7.35 -12.46
CA ASN A 113 7.77 8.60 -12.63
C ASN A 113 7.26 9.09 -11.26
N PRO A 114 7.79 10.20 -10.71
CA PRO A 114 7.40 10.69 -9.39
C PRO A 114 5.91 11.01 -9.28
N ASN A 115 5.28 11.50 -10.35
CA ASN A 115 3.85 11.87 -10.32
C ASN A 115 2.94 10.64 -10.13
N ILE A 116 3.29 9.51 -10.76
CA ILE A 116 2.56 8.24 -10.58
C ILE A 116 2.72 7.75 -9.14
N LEU A 117 3.94 7.83 -8.58
CA LEU A 117 4.22 7.46 -7.20
C LEU A 117 3.46 8.35 -6.22
N ILE A 118 3.49 9.67 -6.40
CA ILE A 118 2.77 10.66 -5.58
C ILE A 118 1.27 10.34 -5.57
N LYS A 119 0.67 10.11 -6.74
CA LYS A 119 -0.75 9.78 -6.85
C LYS A 119 -1.08 8.51 -6.06
N ARG A 120 -0.29 7.45 -6.24
CA ARG A 120 -0.52 6.17 -5.56
C ARG A 120 -0.26 6.22 -4.05
N MET A 121 0.78 6.93 -3.60
CA MET A 121 1.09 7.08 -2.17
C MET A 121 -0.01 7.88 -1.46
N ARG A 122 -0.53 8.93 -2.09
CA ARG A 122 -1.66 9.71 -1.59
C ARG A 122 -2.91 8.85 -1.44
N GLU A 123 -3.27 8.11 -2.47
CA GLU A 123 -4.40 7.18 -2.46
C GLU A 123 -4.28 6.15 -1.32
N LEU A 124 -3.11 5.53 -1.18
CA LEU A 124 -2.85 4.58 -0.09
C LEU A 124 -2.93 5.23 1.29
N ALA A 125 -2.53 6.48 1.44
CA ALA A 125 -2.62 7.20 2.70
C ALA A 125 -4.07 7.52 3.08
N PHE A 126 -4.93 7.86 2.10
CA PHE A 126 -6.37 8.04 2.31
C PHE A 126 -7.07 6.72 2.69
N LEU A 127 -6.72 5.62 2.01
CA LEU A 127 -7.33 4.32 2.27
C LEU A 127 -6.88 3.68 3.61
N ASN A 128 -5.84 4.22 4.24
CA ASN A 128 -5.28 3.70 5.49
C ASN A 128 -5.15 4.81 6.53
N LYS A 129 -6.24 5.11 7.22
CA LYS A 129 -6.32 6.16 8.25
C LYS A 129 -5.12 6.13 9.21
N GLY A 130 -4.50 7.28 9.42
CA GLY A 130 -3.40 7.45 10.38
C GLY A 130 -2.03 6.90 9.94
N ILE A 131 -1.90 6.33 8.74
CA ILE A 131 -0.60 5.97 8.18
C ILE A 131 0.08 7.22 7.62
N LYS A 132 1.35 7.41 7.99
CA LYS A 132 2.21 8.44 7.41
C LYS A 132 3.09 7.82 6.33
N ILE A 133 3.02 8.35 5.11
CA ILE A 133 3.85 7.98 3.98
C ILE A 133 4.72 9.18 3.61
N LEU A 134 6.02 8.96 3.51
CA LEU A 134 7.00 9.95 3.07
C LEU A 134 7.62 9.49 1.75
N LEU A 135 7.52 10.31 0.72
CA LEU A 135 8.19 10.10 -0.57
C LEU A 135 9.28 11.15 -0.72
N VAL A 136 10.50 10.69 -0.87
CA VAL A 136 11.68 11.52 -1.14
C VAL A 136 12.14 11.21 -2.56
N ASP A 137 12.17 12.21 -3.42
CA ASP A 137 12.67 12.15 -4.80
C ASP A 137 13.98 12.95 -4.87
N ASP A 138 15.08 12.22 -5.01
CA ASP A 138 16.44 12.74 -5.17
C ASP A 138 16.98 12.60 -6.61
N SER A 139 16.10 12.25 -7.55
CA SER A 139 16.48 12.09 -8.97
C SER A 139 16.91 13.40 -9.65
N GLN A 140 16.61 14.54 -9.03
CA GLN A 140 16.96 15.86 -9.51
C GLN A 140 18.02 16.52 -8.59
N LYS A 141 18.65 17.62 -9.07
CA LYS A 141 19.64 18.37 -8.29
C LYS A 141 19.15 18.87 -6.93
N LYS A 142 17.82 19.02 -6.76
CA LYS A 142 17.18 19.42 -5.51
C LYS A 142 16.24 18.30 -5.07
N GLU A 143 16.50 17.75 -3.90
CA GLU A 143 15.63 16.78 -3.26
C GLU A 143 14.22 17.35 -3.09
N LYS A 144 13.21 16.58 -3.47
CA LYS A 144 11.81 16.92 -3.29
C LYS A 144 11.15 15.92 -2.36
N THR A 145 10.70 16.41 -1.21
CA THR A 145 9.99 15.60 -0.24
C THR A 145 8.48 15.84 -0.31
N SER A 146 7.69 14.78 -0.31
CA SER A 146 6.24 14.81 -0.23
C SER A 146 5.77 13.92 0.92
N GLU A 147 4.97 14.48 1.80
CA GLU A 147 4.39 13.79 2.96
C GLU A 147 2.89 13.60 2.77
N PHE A 148 2.38 12.41 3.05
CA PHE A 148 0.98 12.05 2.98
C PHE A 148 0.55 11.44 4.31
N LYS A 149 -0.41 12.08 4.98
CA LYS A 149 -1.05 11.60 6.19
C LYS A 149 -2.46 12.14 6.25
N TYR A 150 -3.43 11.26 6.25
CA TYR A 150 -4.85 11.61 6.26
C TYR A 150 -5.54 10.82 7.38
N ASP A 151 -6.15 11.52 8.30
CA ASP A 151 -6.83 10.91 9.43
C ASP A 151 -8.33 10.71 9.17
N GLY A 152 -8.90 11.44 8.19
CA GLY A 152 -10.30 11.34 7.77
C GLY A 152 -10.62 10.17 6.83
N GLY A 153 -9.62 9.52 6.27
CA GLY A 153 -9.81 8.32 5.44
C GLY A 153 -10.57 8.57 4.13
N VAL A 154 -11.52 7.71 3.80
CA VAL A 154 -12.31 7.76 2.56
C VAL A 154 -13.15 9.04 2.47
N LEU A 155 -13.64 9.55 3.60
CA LEU A 155 -14.36 10.83 3.65
C LEU A 155 -13.48 11.99 3.16
N GLU A 156 -12.28 12.11 3.73
CA GLU A 156 -11.30 13.13 3.36
C GLU A 156 -10.82 12.96 1.91
N PHE A 157 -10.77 11.71 1.43
CA PHE A 157 -10.43 11.43 0.03
C PHE A 157 -11.47 12.00 -0.94
N VAL A 158 -12.75 11.81 -0.69
CA VAL A 158 -13.83 12.38 -1.52
C VAL A 158 -13.82 13.91 -1.46
N GLU A 159 -13.60 14.50 -0.30
CA GLU A 159 -13.48 15.95 -0.16
C GLU A 159 -12.27 16.50 -0.94
N PHE A 160 -11.14 15.83 -0.91
CA PHE A 160 -9.97 16.17 -1.71
C PHE A 160 -10.23 16.08 -3.22
N LEU A 161 -10.93 15.06 -3.69
CA LEU A 161 -11.29 14.92 -5.11
C LEU A 161 -12.25 16.02 -5.58
N ASP A 162 -13.15 16.46 -4.69
CA ASP A 162 -14.14 17.49 -4.96
C ASP A 162 -13.61 18.94 -4.78
N GLU A 163 -12.42 19.12 -4.21
CA GLU A 163 -11.88 20.45 -3.86
C GLU A 163 -11.87 21.42 -5.04
N LYS A 164 -11.56 20.92 -6.23
CA LYS A 164 -11.46 21.71 -7.47
C LYS A 164 -12.72 21.65 -8.34
N ARG A 165 -13.76 20.99 -7.88
CA ARG A 165 -15.03 20.86 -8.59
C ARG A 165 -15.95 22.05 -8.29
N GLU A 166 -16.78 22.41 -9.27
CA GLU A 166 -17.82 23.41 -9.09
C GLU A 166 -18.88 22.91 -8.12
N LYS A 167 -19.23 23.72 -7.13
CA LYS A 167 -20.15 23.35 -6.07
C LYS A 167 -21.61 23.43 -6.55
N LEU A 168 -22.41 22.45 -6.18
CA LEU A 168 -23.84 22.48 -6.44
C LEU A 168 -24.51 23.49 -5.50
N GLN A 169 -25.05 24.59 -6.05
CA GLN A 169 -25.61 25.69 -5.29
C GLN A 169 -27.13 25.75 -5.40
N ASN A 170 -27.79 26.23 -4.35
CA ASN A 170 -29.20 26.59 -4.40
C ASN A 170 -29.42 27.94 -5.11
N LYS A 171 -30.69 28.33 -5.28
CA LYS A 171 -31.07 29.61 -5.92
C LYS A 171 -30.47 30.86 -5.24
N ASN A 172 -30.04 30.73 -3.99
CA ASN A 172 -29.45 31.83 -3.20
C ASN A 172 -27.91 31.78 -3.21
N GLY A 173 -27.27 30.94 -4.02
CA GLY A 173 -25.82 30.79 -4.11
C GLY A 173 -25.18 30.01 -2.96
N ASN A 174 -25.95 29.37 -2.10
CA ASN A 174 -25.42 28.55 -1.02
C ASN A 174 -25.12 27.12 -1.50
N ASP A 175 -23.99 26.57 -1.10
CA ASP A 175 -23.63 25.18 -1.35
C ASP A 175 -24.66 24.23 -0.70
N LEU A 176 -25.25 23.36 -1.52
CA LEU A 176 -26.23 22.37 -1.07
C LEU A 176 -25.60 21.21 -0.31
N PHE A 177 -24.40 20.83 -0.68
CA PHE A 177 -23.66 19.71 -0.08
C PHE A 177 -22.30 20.18 0.48
N LYS A 178 -22.35 20.88 1.62
CA LYS A 178 -21.13 21.40 2.28
C LYS A 178 -20.17 20.29 2.70
N LYS A 179 -20.70 19.12 3.06
CA LYS A 179 -19.91 17.96 3.49
C LYS A 179 -20.30 16.73 2.66
N ALA A 180 -19.35 15.85 2.45
CA ALA A 180 -19.63 14.54 1.86
C ALA A 180 -20.49 13.70 2.81
N VAL A 181 -21.37 12.87 2.25
CA VAL A 181 -22.10 11.84 2.98
C VAL A 181 -21.16 10.68 3.25
N TYR A 182 -21.09 10.22 4.48
CA TYR A 182 -20.26 9.11 4.89
C TYR A 182 -21.09 8.01 5.51
N ILE A 183 -20.88 6.78 5.07
CA ILE A 183 -21.58 5.59 5.53
C ILE A 183 -20.52 4.56 5.88
N GLU A 184 -20.61 3.97 7.06
CA GLU A 184 -19.79 2.85 7.49
C GLU A 184 -20.63 1.74 8.07
N GLY A 185 -20.19 0.51 7.92
CA GLY A 185 -20.87 -0.65 8.47
C GLY A 185 -19.96 -1.84 8.62
N ASN A 186 -20.29 -2.70 9.59
CA ASN A 186 -19.60 -3.97 9.78
C ASN A 186 -20.65 -5.08 10.02
N LYS A 187 -20.61 -6.10 9.16
CA LYS A 187 -21.49 -7.27 9.29
C LYS A 187 -20.75 -8.50 8.79
N ASN A 188 -20.82 -9.60 9.52
CA ASN A 188 -20.21 -10.90 9.16
C ASN A 188 -18.71 -10.78 8.81
N ASN A 189 -17.94 -9.99 9.56
CA ASN A 189 -16.51 -9.69 9.32
C ASN A 189 -16.22 -8.96 8.00
N ILE A 190 -17.25 -8.38 7.36
CA ILE A 190 -17.12 -7.49 6.20
C ILE A 190 -17.26 -6.06 6.72
N GLU A 191 -16.22 -5.27 6.56
CA GLU A 191 -16.23 -3.83 6.85
C GLU A 191 -16.49 -3.08 5.55
N LEU A 192 -17.41 -2.10 5.57
CA LEU A 192 -17.76 -1.25 4.44
C LEU A 192 -17.57 0.21 4.86
N GLU A 193 -16.90 0.97 4.01
CA GLU A 193 -16.86 2.43 4.06
C GLU A 193 -17.27 2.99 2.71
N CYS A 194 -18.16 3.99 2.70
CA CYS A 194 -18.60 4.68 1.51
C CYS A 194 -18.66 6.18 1.78
N ALA A 195 -18.13 6.99 0.88
CA ALA A 195 -18.26 8.42 0.92
C ALA A 195 -18.76 8.94 -0.43
N LEU A 196 -19.75 9.85 -0.40
CA LEU A 196 -20.44 10.39 -1.56
C LEU A 196 -20.48 11.90 -1.47
N LYS A 197 -20.24 12.57 -2.60
CA LYS A 197 -20.41 14.02 -2.71
C LYS A 197 -20.91 14.40 -4.09
N TRP A 198 -21.88 15.29 -4.13
CA TRP A 198 -22.44 15.83 -5.36
C TRP A 198 -21.85 17.20 -5.67
N ASN A 199 -21.57 17.44 -6.94
CA ASN A 199 -21.10 18.71 -7.47
C ASN A 199 -21.87 19.10 -8.74
N ALA A 200 -21.63 20.28 -9.29
CA ALA A 200 -22.31 20.77 -10.47
C ALA A 200 -21.80 20.20 -11.81
N GLY A 201 -20.77 19.34 -11.77
CA GLY A 201 -20.22 18.70 -12.96
C GLY A 201 -21.14 17.63 -13.55
N TYR A 202 -21.01 17.41 -14.84
CA TYR A 202 -21.75 16.35 -15.57
C TYR A 202 -21.00 15.01 -15.60
N SER A 203 -19.79 14.95 -15.05
CA SER A 203 -18.99 13.72 -14.99
C SER A 203 -19.07 13.07 -13.62
N GLU A 204 -19.19 11.77 -13.62
CA GLU A 204 -19.18 10.92 -12.44
C GLU A 204 -17.79 10.30 -12.26
N ASP A 205 -17.24 10.40 -11.06
CA ASP A 205 -15.98 9.76 -10.68
C ASP A 205 -16.25 8.74 -9.57
N ILE A 206 -16.07 7.46 -9.87
CA ILE A 206 -16.31 6.36 -8.94
C ILE A 206 -15.00 5.61 -8.70
N PHE A 207 -14.66 5.41 -7.43
CA PHE A 207 -13.44 4.72 -7.01
C PHE A 207 -13.78 3.54 -6.10
N PRO A 208 -14.10 2.36 -6.67
CA PRO A 208 -14.40 1.16 -5.89
C PRO A 208 -13.11 0.45 -5.45
N TYR A 209 -13.06 0.02 -4.19
CA TYR A 209 -11.92 -0.70 -3.62
C TYR A 209 -12.38 -1.96 -2.90
N THR A 210 -11.56 -3.00 -2.98
CA THR A 210 -11.66 -4.20 -2.14
C THR A 210 -10.31 -4.41 -1.47
N ASN A 211 -10.26 -4.34 -0.12
CA ASN A 211 -9.01 -4.45 0.63
C ASN A 211 -7.90 -3.53 0.10
N ASN A 212 -8.23 -2.26 -0.15
CA ASN A 212 -7.33 -1.21 -0.68
C ASN A 212 -6.83 -1.44 -2.12
N ILE A 213 -7.43 -2.38 -2.86
CA ILE A 213 -7.16 -2.61 -4.28
C ILE A 213 -8.29 -2.00 -5.09
N HIS A 214 -7.92 -1.08 -5.98
CA HIS A 214 -8.88 -0.47 -6.91
C HIS A 214 -9.45 -1.51 -7.86
N GLN A 215 -10.78 -1.60 -7.92
CA GLN A 215 -11.53 -2.49 -8.79
C GLN A 215 -11.91 -1.76 -10.08
N LYS A 216 -11.09 -1.89 -11.11
CA LYS A 216 -11.32 -1.20 -12.39
C LYS A 216 -12.66 -1.55 -13.03
N ASP A 217 -13.11 -2.78 -12.84
CA ASP A 217 -14.37 -3.30 -13.39
C ASP A 217 -15.57 -3.08 -12.44
N GLY A 218 -15.38 -2.30 -11.38
CA GLY A 218 -16.42 -1.92 -10.41
C GLY A 218 -16.71 -2.95 -9.33
N GLY A 219 -16.95 -4.21 -9.69
CA GLY A 219 -17.31 -5.27 -8.77
C GLY A 219 -18.77 -5.21 -8.29
N THR A 220 -19.23 -6.29 -7.64
CA THR A 220 -20.62 -6.45 -7.17
C THR A 220 -21.01 -5.42 -6.11
N HIS A 221 -20.07 -4.97 -5.27
CA HIS A 221 -20.34 -3.96 -4.24
C HIS A 221 -20.68 -2.60 -4.84
N LEU A 222 -20.05 -2.20 -5.96
CA LEU A 222 -20.40 -0.98 -6.67
C LEU A 222 -21.80 -1.12 -7.31
N LEU A 223 -22.06 -2.24 -7.99
CA LEU A 223 -23.38 -2.48 -8.61
C LEU A 223 -24.51 -2.38 -7.57
N LEU A 224 -24.32 -2.99 -6.39
CA LEU A 224 -25.29 -2.89 -5.29
C LEU A 224 -25.47 -1.46 -4.80
N SER A 225 -24.40 -0.66 -4.68
CA SER A 225 -24.47 0.75 -4.29
C SER A 225 -25.29 1.55 -5.29
N LEU A 226 -25.07 1.40 -6.60
CA LEU A 226 -25.75 2.13 -7.65
C LEU A 226 -27.25 1.78 -7.77
N ILE A 227 -27.64 0.56 -7.40
CA ILE A 227 -29.07 0.16 -7.38
C ILE A 227 -29.84 0.88 -6.25
N HIS A 228 -29.15 1.28 -5.16
CA HIS A 228 -29.77 1.85 -3.97
C HIS A 228 -29.66 3.39 -3.89
N ILE A 229 -28.92 4.03 -4.78
CA ILE A 229 -28.80 5.48 -4.93
C ILE A 229 -29.83 5.97 -5.94
#